data_db4a1212b2cc1c465dd80e9ccc97f500
#
_entry.id   db4a1212b2cc1c465dd80e9ccc97f500
#
_cell.length_a   1.000
_cell.length_b   1.000
_cell.length_c   1.000
_cell.angle_alpha   90.00
_cell.angle_beta   90.00
_cell.angle_gamma   90.00
#
_symmetry.space_group_name_H-M   'P 1'
#
loop_
_entity.id
_entity.type
_entity.pdbx_description
1 polymer ?
#
loop_
_entity_poly.entity_id
_entity_poly.type
_entity_poly.pdbx_seq_one_letter_code
_entity_poly.pdbx_strand_id
1 'polypeptide(L)'
;AEHLCAVHFSAPFGAPGHRDYLGAILGLGIRREWVGDILVQDHGAYVFCLPSVAPALLGLEQVGRTGVKAAAVELTAVPVPERKVRPVTFTVQSARLDAVVSGMFRLSRTSAAAQIRAGAVHLNYAECLRPDAPGDVLSLRGAGKGSVTEVGGMSRKGRQFVTAELWQ
;
A
#
# COMPACT_ATOMS: atom_id res chain seq x y z
N ALA A 1 -2.71 -23.65 -2.02
CA ALA A 1 -2.77 -22.20 -1.92
C ALA A 1 -4.22 -21.80 -1.61
N GLU A 2 -4.45 -21.14 -0.49
CA GLU A 2 -5.75 -20.59 -0.17
C GLU A 2 -6.02 -19.43 -1.13
N HIS A 3 -7.09 -19.54 -1.90
CA HIS A 3 -7.48 -18.47 -2.81
C HIS A 3 -8.24 -17.39 -2.02
N LEU A 4 -7.88 -16.13 -2.22
CA LEU A 4 -8.62 -15.03 -1.65
C LEU A 4 -10.02 -14.95 -2.27
N CYS A 5 -10.97 -14.50 -1.44
CA CYS A 5 -12.32 -14.16 -1.87
C CYS A 5 -12.51 -12.64 -1.77
N ALA A 6 -13.49 -12.13 -2.50
CA ALA A 6 -13.91 -10.74 -2.41
C ALA A 6 -15.39 -10.66 -2.03
N VAL A 7 -15.70 -9.74 -1.11
CA VAL A 7 -17.08 -9.42 -0.70
C VAL A 7 -17.30 -7.94 -0.98
N HIS A 8 -18.40 -7.64 -1.65
CA HIS A 8 -18.83 -6.27 -1.90
C HIS A 8 -19.90 -5.87 -0.91
N PHE A 9 -19.70 -4.74 -0.24
CA PHE A 9 -20.69 -4.09 0.61
C PHE A 9 -21.27 -2.89 -0.13
N SER A 10 -22.59 -2.85 -0.24
CA SER A 10 -23.31 -1.70 -0.79
C SER A 10 -23.91 -0.89 0.37
N ALA A 11 -23.63 0.40 0.41
CA ALA A 11 -24.10 1.33 1.43
C ALA A 11 -24.81 2.51 0.76
N PRO A 12 -26.03 2.30 0.22
CA PRO A 12 -26.68 3.31 -0.63
C PRO A 12 -27.08 4.59 0.11
N PHE A 13 -27.21 4.54 1.43
CA PHE A 13 -27.68 5.67 2.23
C PHE A 13 -26.58 6.24 3.15
N GLY A 14 -25.35 5.92 2.89
CA GLY A 14 -24.24 6.41 3.69
C GLY A 14 -22.91 6.23 2.99
N ALA A 15 -21.84 6.67 3.64
CA ALA A 15 -20.48 6.57 3.13
C ALA A 15 -19.52 6.18 4.25
N PRO A 16 -19.62 4.94 4.77
CA PRO A 16 -18.69 4.49 5.81
C PRO A 16 -17.25 4.52 5.29
N GLY A 17 -16.31 4.91 6.14
CA GLY A 17 -14.90 4.92 5.82
C GLY A 17 -14.22 3.60 6.13
N HIS A 18 -12.93 3.54 5.81
CA HIS A 18 -12.11 2.35 6.04
C HIS A 18 -12.18 1.86 7.48
N ARG A 19 -12.09 2.77 8.45
CA ARG A 19 -12.16 2.43 9.88
C ARG A 19 -13.49 1.82 10.28
N ASP A 20 -14.58 2.28 9.68
CA ASP A 20 -15.92 1.78 9.97
C ASP A 20 -16.06 0.33 9.51
N TYR A 21 -15.61 0.03 8.29
CA TYR A 21 -15.60 -1.34 7.76
C TYR A 21 -14.70 -2.24 8.58
N LEU A 22 -13.47 -1.80 8.88
CA LEU A 22 -12.53 -2.60 9.66
C LEU A 22 -13.07 -2.87 11.06
N GLY A 23 -13.64 -1.86 11.73
CA GLY A 23 -14.23 -2.01 13.06
C GLY A 23 -15.40 -3.00 13.07
N ALA A 24 -16.28 -2.92 12.07
CA ALA A 24 -17.40 -3.84 11.94
C ALA A 24 -16.94 -5.29 11.70
N ILE A 25 -15.92 -5.49 10.88
CA ILE A 25 -15.35 -6.80 10.58
C ILE A 25 -14.70 -7.40 11.83
N LEU A 26 -13.85 -6.63 12.50
CA LEU A 26 -13.19 -7.08 13.73
C LEU A 26 -14.19 -7.33 14.85
N GLY A 27 -15.29 -6.58 14.87
CA GLY A 27 -16.41 -6.80 15.82
C GLY A 27 -17.11 -8.15 15.67
N LEU A 28 -16.96 -8.81 14.53
CA LEU A 28 -17.45 -10.17 14.30
C LEU A 28 -16.54 -11.26 14.92
N GLY A 29 -15.43 -10.89 15.54
CA GLY A 29 -14.43 -11.83 16.05
C GLY A 29 -13.45 -12.33 15.02
N ILE A 30 -13.40 -11.72 13.86
CA ILE A 30 -12.48 -12.07 12.78
C ILE A 30 -11.10 -11.45 13.08
N ARG A 31 -10.04 -12.23 12.90
CA ARG A 31 -8.68 -11.75 13.05
C ARG A 31 -8.28 -10.85 11.88
N ARG A 32 -7.49 -9.81 12.17
CA ARG A 32 -7.05 -8.85 11.14
C ARG A 32 -6.28 -9.54 10.00
N GLU A 33 -5.46 -10.54 10.32
CA GLU A 33 -4.68 -11.27 9.33
C GLU A 33 -5.50 -12.15 8.39
N TRP A 34 -6.78 -12.38 8.67
CA TRP A 34 -7.69 -13.13 7.80
C TRP A 34 -8.39 -12.25 6.77
N VAL A 35 -8.20 -10.95 6.87
CA VAL A 35 -8.79 -9.94 5.99
C VAL A 35 -7.67 -9.18 5.30
N GLY A 36 -7.79 -9.01 3.99
CA GLY A 36 -6.85 -8.23 3.19
C GLY A 36 -7.26 -6.77 3.08
N ASP A 37 -7.04 -6.20 1.92
CA ASP A 37 -7.35 -4.81 1.66
C ASP A 37 -8.85 -4.54 1.68
N ILE A 38 -9.21 -3.36 2.16
CA ILE A 38 -10.57 -2.81 2.12
C ILE A 38 -10.54 -1.63 1.16
N LEU A 39 -11.16 -1.79 -0.01
CA LEU A 39 -11.24 -0.75 -1.03
C LEU A 39 -12.54 0.02 -0.89
N VAL A 40 -12.48 1.16 -0.23
CA VAL A 40 -13.66 1.99 0.04
C VAL A 40 -14.05 2.76 -1.23
N GLN A 41 -15.34 2.71 -1.54
CA GLN A 41 -15.99 3.43 -2.64
C GLN A 41 -16.95 4.48 -2.05
N ASP A 42 -17.55 5.30 -2.89
CA ASP A 42 -18.47 6.36 -2.44
C ASP A 42 -19.68 5.81 -1.65
N HIS A 43 -20.24 4.69 -2.10
CA HIS A 43 -21.41 4.06 -1.48
C HIS A 43 -21.20 2.57 -1.24
N GLY A 44 -20.04 2.18 -0.76
CA GLY A 44 -19.73 0.80 -0.47
C GLY A 44 -18.26 0.52 -0.32
N ALA A 45 -17.89 -0.76 -0.34
CA ALA A 45 -16.51 -1.20 -0.27
C ALA A 45 -16.35 -2.62 -0.81
N TYR A 46 -15.16 -2.92 -1.28
CA TYR A 46 -14.72 -4.29 -1.59
C TYR A 46 -13.75 -4.74 -0.51
N VAL A 47 -13.97 -5.93 0.02
CA VAL A 47 -13.12 -6.49 1.07
C VAL A 47 -12.55 -7.83 0.60
N PHE A 48 -11.24 -7.94 0.60
CA PHE A 48 -10.57 -9.22 0.33
C PHE A 48 -10.44 -9.99 1.64
N CYS A 49 -10.69 -11.28 1.60
CA CYS A 49 -10.62 -12.13 2.79
C CYS A 49 -10.32 -13.58 2.43
N LEU A 50 -9.98 -14.36 3.46
CA LEU A 50 -9.89 -15.81 3.31
C LEU A 50 -11.28 -16.41 3.10
N PRO A 51 -11.40 -17.50 2.33
CA PRO A 51 -12.71 -18.14 2.10
C PRO A 51 -13.45 -18.54 3.37
N SER A 52 -12.72 -18.89 4.42
CA SER A 52 -13.29 -19.32 5.71
C SER A 52 -14.04 -18.20 6.43
N VAL A 53 -13.71 -16.92 6.18
CA VAL A 53 -14.37 -15.78 6.83
C VAL A 53 -15.43 -15.11 5.96
N ALA A 54 -15.49 -15.43 4.68
CA ALA A 54 -16.46 -14.84 3.76
C ALA A 54 -17.92 -15.01 4.22
N PRO A 55 -18.37 -16.18 4.74
CA PRO A 55 -19.73 -16.31 5.23
C PRO A 55 -20.08 -15.34 6.36
N ALA A 56 -19.14 -15.07 7.26
CA ALA A 56 -19.35 -14.08 8.33
C ALA A 56 -19.52 -12.68 7.79
N LEU A 57 -18.71 -12.28 6.78
CA LEU A 57 -18.83 -10.98 6.14
C LEU A 57 -20.15 -10.84 5.38
N LEU A 58 -20.62 -11.91 4.74
CA LEU A 58 -21.87 -11.91 4.00
C LEU A 58 -23.08 -11.71 4.91
N GLY A 59 -22.95 -12.03 6.19
CA GLY A 59 -24.00 -11.81 7.19
C GLY A 59 -24.01 -10.41 7.80
N LEU A 60 -23.05 -9.55 7.46
CA LEU A 60 -22.97 -8.21 8.03
C LEU A 60 -24.00 -7.29 7.36
N GLU A 61 -24.89 -6.71 8.18
CA GLU A 61 -26.00 -5.87 7.71
C GLU A 61 -25.82 -4.38 8.05
N GLN A 62 -24.86 -4.06 8.88
CA GLN A 62 -24.61 -2.70 9.34
C GLN A 62 -23.13 -2.44 9.56
N VAL A 63 -22.66 -1.29 9.10
CA VAL A 63 -21.31 -0.79 9.31
C VAL A 63 -21.42 0.59 9.95
N GLY A 64 -20.94 0.69 11.20
CA GLY A 64 -21.20 1.88 12.00
C GLY A 64 -22.71 2.07 12.20
N ARG A 65 -23.23 3.19 11.73
CA ARG A 65 -24.67 3.49 11.74
C ARG A 65 -25.34 3.28 10.38
N THR A 66 -24.61 2.77 9.41
CA THR A 66 -25.09 2.67 8.03
C THR A 66 -25.48 1.23 7.72
N GLY A 67 -26.69 1.04 7.19
CA GLY A 67 -27.12 -0.26 6.67
C GLY A 67 -26.35 -0.62 5.40
N VAL A 68 -25.91 -1.87 5.30
CA VAL A 68 -25.17 -2.38 4.15
C VAL A 68 -25.77 -3.68 3.65
N LYS A 69 -25.50 -3.98 2.37
CA LYS A 69 -25.82 -5.27 1.76
C LYS A 69 -24.52 -5.88 1.27
N ALA A 70 -24.23 -7.10 1.72
CA ALA A 70 -23.03 -7.84 1.34
C ALA A 70 -23.34 -8.85 0.25
N ALA A 71 -22.44 -9.00 -0.71
CA ALA A 71 -22.51 -9.99 -1.77
C ALA A 71 -21.11 -10.51 -2.12
N ALA A 72 -21.01 -11.80 -2.38
CA ALA A 72 -19.78 -12.36 -2.92
C ALA A 72 -19.60 -11.90 -4.37
N VAL A 73 -18.37 -11.50 -4.71
CA VAL A 73 -18.04 -11.06 -6.07
C VAL A 73 -16.80 -11.77 -6.57
N GLU A 74 -16.67 -11.88 -7.89
CA GLU A 74 -15.47 -12.40 -8.50
C GLU A 74 -14.30 -11.42 -8.29
N LEU A 75 -13.09 -11.95 -8.08
CA LEU A 75 -11.90 -11.09 -7.91
C LEU A 75 -11.67 -10.19 -9.12
N THR A 76 -12.01 -10.65 -10.30
CA THR A 76 -11.90 -9.90 -11.55
C THR A 76 -12.90 -8.75 -11.64
N ALA A 77 -13.96 -8.77 -10.85
CA ALA A 77 -14.96 -7.70 -10.82
C ALA A 77 -14.58 -6.56 -9.87
N VAL A 78 -13.55 -6.73 -9.06
CA VAL A 78 -13.07 -5.70 -8.14
C VAL A 78 -12.32 -4.62 -8.94
N PRO A 79 -12.74 -3.34 -8.86
CA PRO A 79 -12.04 -2.27 -9.55
C PRO A 79 -10.61 -2.15 -9.00
N VAL A 80 -9.64 -2.10 -9.90
CA VAL A 80 -8.26 -1.77 -9.51
C VAL A 80 -8.20 -0.25 -9.32
N PRO A 81 -7.84 0.24 -8.11
CA PRO A 81 -7.69 1.66 -7.92
C PRO A 81 -6.66 2.23 -8.89
N GLU A 82 -7.02 3.28 -9.60
CA GLU A 82 -6.03 4.02 -10.38
C GLU A 82 -5.04 4.65 -9.40
N ARG A 83 -3.83 4.14 -9.40
CA ARG A 83 -2.76 4.71 -8.58
C ARG A 83 -2.22 5.93 -9.29
N LYS A 84 -2.43 7.09 -8.70
CA LYS A 84 -1.77 8.31 -9.17
C LYS A 84 -0.29 8.20 -8.79
N VAL A 85 0.56 8.37 -9.79
CA VAL A 85 2.01 8.33 -9.60
C VAL A 85 2.63 9.60 -10.16
N ARG A 86 3.74 10.01 -9.55
CA ARG A 86 4.56 11.09 -10.05
C ARG A 86 5.94 10.54 -10.37
N PRO A 87 6.38 10.57 -11.63
CA PRO A 87 7.71 10.11 -11.99
C PRO A 87 8.78 11.06 -11.47
N VAL A 88 9.89 10.51 -11.01
CA VAL A 88 11.08 11.26 -10.64
C VAL A 88 12.30 10.58 -11.24
N THR A 89 13.26 11.38 -11.69
CA THR A 89 14.53 10.89 -12.21
C THR A 89 15.66 11.62 -11.49
N PHE A 90 16.64 10.87 -11.04
CA PHE A 90 17.81 11.40 -10.34
C PHE A 90 19.03 10.53 -10.62
N THR A 91 20.20 10.99 -10.21
CA THR A 91 21.44 10.22 -10.37
C THR A 91 22.01 9.84 -9.02
N VAL A 92 22.67 8.67 -8.98
CA VAL A 92 23.34 8.16 -7.80
C VAL A 92 24.73 7.63 -8.17
N GLN A 93 25.67 7.68 -7.24
CA GLN A 93 26.96 7.04 -7.44
C GLN A 93 26.85 5.51 -7.43
N SER A 94 25.99 5.00 -6.57
CA SER A 94 25.67 3.58 -6.49
C SER A 94 24.21 3.44 -6.04
N ALA A 95 23.60 2.30 -6.34
CA ALA A 95 22.19 2.02 -6.02
C ALA A 95 22.00 1.63 -4.53
N ARG A 96 22.61 2.37 -3.61
CA ARG A 96 22.43 2.19 -2.17
C ARG A 96 21.08 2.73 -1.75
N LEU A 97 20.51 2.11 -0.72
CA LEU A 97 19.20 2.53 -0.19
C LEU A 97 19.20 4.00 0.25
N ASP A 98 20.23 4.46 0.95
CA ASP A 98 20.33 5.85 1.38
C ASP A 98 20.38 6.84 0.21
N ALA A 99 21.05 6.49 -0.90
CA ALA A 99 21.08 7.31 -2.09
C ALA A 99 19.72 7.36 -2.80
N VAL A 100 19.03 6.23 -2.89
CA VAL A 100 17.73 6.13 -3.53
C VAL A 100 16.67 6.86 -2.72
N VAL A 101 16.64 6.68 -1.41
CA VAL A 101 15.73 7.41 -0.50
C VAL A 101 15.97 8.91 -0.59
N SER A 102 17.23 9.35 -0.59
CA SER A 102 17.60 10.75 -0.75
C SER A 102 17.03 11.34 -2.06
N GLY A 103 17.20 10.64 -3.17
CA GLY A 103 16.71 11.08 -4.46
C GLY A 103 15.19 11.07 -4.59
N MET A 104 14.54 10.00 -4.13
CA MET A 104 13.08 9.85 -4.22
C MET A 104 12.33 10.87 -3.37
N PHE A 105 12.76 11.08 -2.14
CA PHE A 105 12.04 11.89 -1.16
C PHE A 105 12.68 13.26 -0.90
N ARG A 106 13.67 13.63 -1.71
CA ARG A 106 14.37 14.92 -1.64
C ARG A 106 14.97 15.21 -0.26
N LEU A 107 15.70 14.24 0.29
CA LEU A 107 16.43 14.37 1.53
C LEU A 107 17.93 14.43 1.28
N SER A 108 18.68 14.97 2.24
CA SER A 108 20.14 14.80 2.22
C SER A 108 20.50 13.33 2.45
N ARG A 109 21.68 12.92 2.01
CA ARG A 109 22.20 11.55 2.26
C ARG A 109 22.27 11.23 3.75
N THR A 110 22.71 12.21 4.55
CA THR A 110 22.79 12.06 6.01
C THR A 110 21.40 11.88 6.63
N SER A 111 20.44 12.69 6.22
CA SER A 111 19.05 12.57 6.70
C SER A 111 18.43 11.24 6.27
N ALA A 112 18.62 10.82 5.02
CA ALA A 112 18.12 9.54 4.52
C ALA A 112 18.69 8.37 5.34
N ALA A 113 19.99 8.35 5.60
CA ALA A 113 20.63 7.31 6.41
C ALA A 113 20.08 7.29 7.84
N ALA A 114 19.86 8.46 8.45
CA ALA A 114 19.29 8.56 9.77
C ALA A 114 17.86 7.99 9.84
N GLN A 115 17.03 8.28 8.84
CA GLN A 115 15.67 7.73 8.75
C GLN A 115 15.67 6.22 8.60
N ILE A 116 16.59 5.68 7.79
CA ILE A 116 16.74 4.23 7.62
C ILE A 116 17.10 3.57 8.95
N ARG A 117 18.09 4.09 9.66
CA ARG A 117 18.52 3.56 10.96
C ARG A 117 17.46 3.67 12.04
N ALA A 118 16.59 4.67 11.93
CA ALA A 118 15.47 4.85 12.85
C ALA A 118 14.27 3.93 12.56
N GLY A 119 14.36 3.09 11.54
CA GLY A 119 13.27 2.17 11.18
C GLY A 119 12.10 2.82 10.43
N ALA A 120 12.29 4.02 9.90
CA ALA A 120 11.23 4.74 9.19
C ALA A 120 11.08 4.30 7.73
N VAL A 121 12.03 3.53 7.20
CA VAL A 121 12.04 3.08 5.80
C VAL A 121 11.71 1.59 5.72
N HIS A 122 10.74 1.27 4.88
CA HIS A 122 10.39 -0.10 4.55
C HIS A 122 10.80 -0.38 3.10
N LEU A 123 11.44 -1.51 2.91
CA LEU A 123 11.89 -2.01 1.63
C LEU A 123 11.07 -3.26 1.30
N ASN A 124 10.33 -3.21 0.19
CA ASN A 124 9.42 -4.30 -0.18
C ASN A 124 8.49 -4.71 0.98
N TYR A 125 7.93 -3.70 1.68
CA TYR A 125 6.99 -3.82 2.80
C TYR A 125 7.60 -4.35 4.10
N ALA A 126 8.91 -4.54 4.18
CA ALA A 126 9.61 -4.93 5.41
C ALA A 126 10.55 -3.81 5.88
N GLU A 127 10.65 -3.61 7.19
CA GLU A 127 11.57 -2.65 7.76
C GLU A 127 13.01 -2.98 7.36
N CYS A 128 13.76 -1.98 6.89
CA CYS A 128 15.15 -2.13 6.52
C CYS A 128 16.01 -1.10 7.26
N LEU A 129 17.01 -1.58 8.00
CA LEU A 129 17.93 -0.74 8.77
C LEU A 129 19.28 -0.58 8.09
N ARG A 130 19.46 -1.14 6.91
CA ARG A 130 20.72 -1.13 6.17
C ARG A 130 20.72 -0.07 5.08
N PRO A 131 21.44 1.05 5.25
CA PRO A 131 21.48 2.12 4.25
C PRO A 131 22.08 1.71 2.90
N ASP A 132 22.83 0.64 2.86
CA ASP A 132 23.52 0.13 1.67
C ASP A 132 22.73 -0.96 0.91
N ALA A 133 21.57 -1.35 1.41
CA ALA A 133 20.76 -2.38 0.75
C ALA A 133 20.20 -1.89 -0.60
N PRO A 134 20.09 -2.76 -1.60
CA PRO A 134 19.35 -2.45 -2.82
C PRO A 134 17.83 -2.57 -2.58
N GLY A 135 17.01 -1.88 -3.38
CA GLY A 135 15.57 -1.98 -3.19
C GLY A 135 14.71 -1.46 -4.31
N ASP A 136 13.50 -1.99 -4.40
CA ASP A 136 12.53 -1.73 -5.45
C ASP A 136 11.34 -0.90 -4.97
N VAL A 137 10.62 -1.37 -3.95
CA VAL A 137 9.47 -0.64 -3.38
C VAL A 137 9.89 -0.07 -2.05
N LEU A 138 9.78 1.25 -1.92
CA LEU A 138 10.24 1.98 -0.75
C LEU A 138 9.10 2.78 -0.15
N SER A 139 9.01 2.78 1.16
CA SER A 139 8.16 3.70 1.90
C SER A 139 8.96 4.40 2.98
N LEU A 140 8.70 5.67 3.15
CA LEU A 140 9.29 6.49 4.20
C LEU A 140 8.16 7.07 5.04
N ARG A 141 8.16 6.78 6.34
CA ARG A 141 7.16 7.28 7.27
C ARG A 141 7.12 8.81 7.24
N GLY A 142 5.94 9.36 7.00
CA GLY A 142 5.73 10.80 6.92
C GLY A 142 6.03 11.44 5.56
N ALA A 143 6.65 10.74 4.63
CA ALA A 143 7.01 11.29 3.32
C ALA A 143 6.32 10.60 2.13
N GLY A 144 5.95 9.33 2.28
CA GLY A 144 5.21 8.64 1.23
C GLY A 144 5.79 7.28 0.85
N LYS A 145 5.46 6.84 -0.35
CA LYS A 145 5.77 5.53 -0.88
C LYS A 145 6.06 5.63 -2.37
N GLY A 146 6.84 4.74 -2.88
CA GLY A 146 7.17 4.71 -4.30
C GLY A 146 7.89 3.44 -4.71
N SER A 147 8.09 3.29 -5.99
CA SER A 147 8.82 2.16 -6.56
C SER A 147 9.91 2.64 -7.51
N VAL A 148 11.04 1.96 -7.50
CA VAL A 148 12.09 2.15 -8.49
C VAL A 148 11.70 1.37 -9.75
N THR A 149 11.56 2.08 -10.87
CA THR A 149 11.14 1.47 -12.14
C THR A 149 12.32 1.13 -13.04
N GLU A 150 13.40 1.88 -12.94
CA GLU A 150 14.58 1.65 -13.78
C GLU A 150 15.85 2.14 -13.08
N VAL A 151 16.90 1.36 -13.17
CA VAL A 151 18.25 1.75 -12.81
C VAL A 151 19.13 1.49 -14.02
N GLY A 152 19.67 2.52 -14.63
CA GLY A 152 20.51 2.33 -15.81
C GLY A 152 20.91 3.63 -16.45
N GLY A 153 21.82 3.53 -17.41
CA GLY A 153 22.42 4.67 -18.04
C GLY A 153 23.46 5.37 -17.16
N MET A 154 24.41 6.02 -17.80
CA MET A 154 25.47 6.75 -17.10
C MET A 154 25.40 8.22 -17.48
N SER A 155 25.47 9.09 -16.49
CA SER A 155 25.62 10.51 -16.72
C SER A 155 27.04 10.83 -17.20
N ARG A 156 27.25 12.03 -17.71
CA ARG A 156 28.60 12.49 -18.13
C ARG A 156 29.61 12.46 -16.98
N LYS A 157 29.14 12.52 -15.73
CA LYS A 157 29.96 12.47 -14.50
C LYS A 157 30.15 11.06 -13.96
N GLY A 158 29.74 10.03 -14.69
CA GLY A 158 29.88 8.64 -14.27
C GLY A 158 28.89 8.19 -13.19
N ARG A 159 27.75 8.89 -13.05
CA ARG A 159 26.68 8.53 -12.10
C ARG A 159 25.62 7.73 -12.82
N GLN A 160 24.93 6.85 -12.09
CA GLN A 160 23.81 6.08 -12.62
C GLN A 160 22.52 6.88 -12.55
N PHE A 161 21.71 6.80 -13.59
CA PHE A 161 20.34 7.32 -13.56
C PHE A 161 19.41 6.33 -12.87
N VAL A 162 18.53 6.85 -12.02
CA VAL A 162 17.47 6.10 -11.39
C VAL A 162 16.14 6.78 -11.73
N THR A 163 15.20 6.00 -12.23
CA THR A 163 13.84 6.44 -12.46
C THR A 163 12.93 5.74 -11.46
N ALA A 164 12.07 6.49 -10.81
CA ALA A 164 11.14 6.00 -9.82
C ALA A 164 9.78 6.67 -9.97
N GLU A 165 8.76 6.06 -9.40
CA GLU A 165 7.41 6.59 -9.35
C GLU A 165 7.02 6.78 -7.89
N LEU A 166 6.67 8.01 -7.51
CA LEU A 166 6.10 8.30 -6.20
C LEU A 166 4.59 8.09 -6.26
N TRP A 167 4.06 7.35 -5.31
CA TRP A 167 2.64 7.05 -5.22
C TRP A 167 1.93 8.17 -4.46
N GLN A 168 0.89 8.66 -5.08
CA GLN A 168 0.07 9.72 -4.50
C GLN A 168 -1.21 9.17 -3.88
#